data_4d39cde658063bd13d92b8ee9ff19772
#
_entry.id   4d39cde658063bd13d92b8ee9ff19772
#
_cell.length_a   1.000
_cell.length_b   1.000
_cell.length_c   1.000
_cell.angle_alpha   90.00
_cell.angle_beta   90.00
_cell.angle_gamma   90.00
#
_symmetry.space_group_name_H-M   'P 1'
#
loop_
_entity.id
_entity.type
_entity.pdbx_description
1 polymer ?
#
loop_
_entity_poly.entity_id
_entity_poly.type
_entity_poly.pdbx_seq_one_letter_code
_entity_poly.pdbx_strand_id
1 'polypeptide(L)'
;AGTSPNNVTPGFYYWDGAKWVRLQTGAGTNNSWLTTGNTGTNASTNFLGTIDNIDLVFKRNNTQSGLLNEFRTSFGYNSLNPASTGVGLVAMGVSSLSANTTGSYLTAIGNDALNKNTTGSQNTAIGTAAMFNNTIGEYNFALGNDALKQNTSGSFNVGIGVAALTSNTLGNRNIAIGNDALKSSTNKSYNIGIGESALKNNTVGEYNIAVGSNSMENNSGSRNNVLGTFSLRNNTSGSDNTAIGYEVLYSNTTGYSNFAGGYHSLFSNTIGGGNIGIGYEALTLNTTGNSNVALGYESLKNNTTAYSNIGIGFQTLFSTTTGGGNIALGAEALKTNTVGRDNIALGLNTLTKNINGNYNFAAGFNALLNNTASNNIAIGYVSQTANTAGYSNISLGFQTLMANTTGYNNTSIGYQSLLNNTTG
;
A
#
# COMPACT_ATOMS: atom_id res chain seq x y z
N ALA A 1 66.59 53.33 48.79
CA ALA A 1 66.79 52.09 48.11
C ALA A 1 65.55 51.85 47.28
N GLY A 2 65.61 52.15 45.98
CA GLY A 2 64.54 51.92 45.05
C GLY A 2 64.33 50.43 44.77
N THR A 3 63.21 49.94 45.09
CA THR A 3 62.78 48.64 44.62
C THR A 3 62.42 48.76 43.15
N SER A 4 63.12 48.02 42.36
CA SER A 4 62.95 47.97 40.92
C SER A 4 61.47 47.67 40.56
N PRO A 5 60.88 48.46 39.66
CA PRO A 5 59.46 48.24 39.26
C PRO A 5 59.28 47.16 38.21
N ASN A 6 60.21 46.25 37.98
CA ASN A 6 60.28 45.44 36.81
C ASN A 6 59.86 43.97 37.02
N ASN A 7 58.77 43.74 37.71
CA ASN A 7 58.14 42.44 37.70
C ASN A 7 56.80 42.44 36.93
N VAL A 8 56.78 43.23 35.86
CA VAL A 8 55.64 43.23 34.98
C VAL A 8 55.89 42.21 33.86
N THR A 9 55.13 41.15 33.82
CA THR A 9 55.17 40.21 32.71
C THR A 9 54.86 40.97 31.41
N PRO A 10 55.62 40.82 30.32
CA PRO A 10 55.32 41.53 29.07
C PRO A 10 53.89 41.26 28.61
N GLY A 11 53.16 42.30 28.19
CA GLY A 11 51.77 42.18 27.73
C GLY A 11 51.08 43.53 27.64
N PHE A 12 49.85 43.52 27.11
CA PHE A 12 48.98 44.69 27.07
C PHE A 12 48.24 44.83 28.39
N TYR A 13 48.17 46.08 28.91
CA TYR A 13 47.49 46.40 30.16
C TYR A 13 46.50 47.54 29.92
N TYR A 14 45.41 47.58 30.68
CA TYR A 14 44.53 48.74 30.76
C TYR A 14 44.40 49.19 32.20
N TRP A 15 44.09 50.45 32.38
CA TRP A 15 43.89 51.06 33.71
C TRP A 15 42.44 50.92 34.12
N ASP A 16 42.10 50.25 35.22
CA ASP A 16 40.76 50.03 35.71
C ASP A 16 40.21 51.13 36.61
N GLY A 17 40.93 52.20 36.78
CA GLY A 17 40.62 53.29 37.65
C GLY A 17 41.42 53.25 38.98
N ALA A 18 41.98 52.12 39.34
CA ALA A 18 42.73 51.90 40.58
C ALA A 18 44.09 51.22 40.32
N LYS A 19 44.23 50.38 39.33
CA LYS A 19 45.43 49.60 39.02
C LYS A 19 45.55 49.28 37.55
N TRP A 20 46.74 48.91 37.09
CA TRP A 20 46.98 48.35 35.78
C TRP A 20 46.62 46.89 35.76
N VAL A 21 45.63 46.51 34.93
CA VAL A 21 45.16 45.14 34.71
C VAL A 21 45.66 44.63 33.37
N ARG A 22 46.38 43.53 33.40
CA ARG A 22 46.86 42.89 32.15
C ARG A 22 45.71 42.36 31.30
N LEU A 23 45.69 42.79 30.07
CA LEU A 23 44.86 42.10 29.05
C LEU A 23 45.44 40.72 28.83
N GLN A 24 44.74 39.72 29.29
CA GLN A 24 45.13 38.34 29.04
C GLN A 24 44.77 37.96 27.59
N THR A 25 45.79 37.88 26.74
CA THR A 25 45.67 37.25 25.45
C THR A 25 45.89 35.77 25.64
N GLY A 26 44.83 35.04 25.81
CA GLY A 26 44.67 33.62 25.52
C GLY A 26 45.70 32.56 25.93
N ALA A 27 46.55 32.82 26.96
CA ALA A 27 47.45 31.76 27.45
C ALA A 27 47.56 31.82 28.98
N GLY A 28 46.73 31.06 29.66
CA GLY A 28 46.91 30.66 31.06
C GLY A 28 46.11 31.45 32.07
N THR A 29 45.12 30.91 32.48
CA THR A 29 44.62 30.41 33.74
C THR A 29 43.30 29.70 33.46
N ASN A 30 43.29 28.54 33.77
CA ASN A 30 42.36 27.40 33.87
C ASN A 30 40.82 27.57 33.68
N ASN A 31 40.30 28.71 33.19
CA ASN A 31 38.85 28.96 33.15
C ASN A 31 38.31 29.37 31.76
N SER A 32 39.11 29.27 30.70
CA SER A 32 38.63 29.58 29.34
C SER A 32 38.73 28.37 28.43
N TRP A 33 37.70 28.17 27.60
CA TRP A 33 37.78 27.24 26.50
C TRP A 33 38.63 27.84 25.37
N LEU A 34 39.69 27.09 24.98
CA LEU A 34 40.58 27.52 23.91
C LEU A 34 39.99 27.09 22.54
N THR A 35 40.23 27.90 21.52
CA THR A 35 39.83 27.55 20.13
C THR A 35 40.57 26.33 19.59
N THR A 36 41.71 25.97 20.18
CA THR A 36 42.49 24.77 19.87
C THR A 36 42.13 23.56 20.73
N GLY A 37 41.18 23.72 21.66
CA GLY A 37 40.82 22.71 22.64
C GLY A 37 41.63 22.79 23.93
N ASN A 38 41.16 22.17 25.00
CA ASN A 38 41.77 22.12 26.31
C ASN A 38 42.27 20.70 26.63
N THR A 39 43.37 20.56 27.33
CA THR A 39 43.92 19.30 27.83
C THR A 39 43.82 19.24 29.37
N GLY A 40 43.78 18.05 29.95
CA GLY A 40 43.70 17.85 31.42
C GLY A 40 42.33 18.25 31.99
N THR A 41 41.24 18.20 31.15
CA THR A 41 39.89 18.54 31.59
C THR A 41 39.26 17.39 32.38
N ASN A 42 38.42 17.75 33.36
CA ASN A 42 37.61 16.83 34.14
C ASN A 42 36.12 17.19 33.91
N ALA A 43 35.32 16.26 33.47
CA ALA A 43 33.91 16.48 33.14
C ALA A 43 33.05 16.98 34.31
N SER A 44 33.46 16.70 35.54
CA SER A 44 32.76 17.19 36.76
C SER A 44 33.03 18.67 37.09
N THR A 45 34.09 19.26 36.54
CA THR A 45 34.53 20.61 36.89
C THR A 45 34.74 21.52 35.69
N ASN A 46 34.96 20.96 34.52
CA ASN A 46 35.18 21.70 33.29
C ASN A 46 34.01 21.46 32.29
N PHE A 47 33.23 22.48 32.03
CA PHE A 47 32.10 22.41 31.09
C PHE A 47 31.95 23.75 30.35
N LEU A 48 31.35 23.73 29.19
CA LEU A 48 30.85 24.89 28.46
C LEU A 48 29.39 25.10 28.82
N GLY A 49 29.04 26.05 29.66
CA GLY A 49 27.66 26.26 30.10
C GLY A 49 27.57 27.31 31.20
N THR A 50 26.40 27.44 31.78
CA THR A 50 26.06 28.31 32.90
C THR A 50 25.95 27.47 34.19
N ILE A 51 26.21 28.09 35.35
CA ILE A 51 26.04 27.46 36.68
C ILE A 51 24.76 27.93 37.38
N ASP A 52 24.04 28.82 36.74
CA ASP A 52 22.75 29.36 37.15
C ASP A 52 21.66 28.93 36.15
N ASN A 53 20.39 29.19 36.44
CA ASN A 53 19.26 28.86 35.58
C ASN A 53 19.07 29.87 34.44
N ILE A 54 20.14 30.13 33.67
CA ILE A 54 20.15 31.05 32.52
C ILE A 54 20.43 30.27 31.24
N ASP A 55 19.73 30.60 30.18
CA ASP A 55 19.84 29.98 28.84
C ASP A 55 21.28 30.10 28.30
N LEU A 56 21.83 29.01 27.76
CA LEU A 56 23.05 29.03 26.97
C LEU A 56 22.72 29.38 25.52
N VAL A 57 23.14 30.55 25.06
CA VAL A 57 22.87 31.09 23.73
C VAL A 57 24.14 31.12 22.87
N PHE A 58 24.08 30.49 21.69
CA PHE A 58 25.11 30.57 20.66
C PHE A 58 24.73 31.63 19.63
N LYS A 59 25.68 32.53 19.26
CA LYS A 59 25.44 33.60 18.30
C LYS A 59 26.45 33.60 17.16
N ARG A 60 26.02 33.98 15.98
CA ARG A 60 26.81 34.28 14.80
C ARG A 60 26.41 35.66 14.29
N ASN A 61 27.39 36.62 14.19
CA ASN A 61 27.12 37.98 13.76
C ASN A 61 25.94 38.62 14.53
N ASN A 62 25.96 38.47 15.87
CA ASN A 62 24.92 38.91 16.81
C ASN A 62 23.52 38.31 16.61
N THR A 63 23.34 37.37 15.69
CA THR A 63 22.11 36.62 15.46
C THR A 63 22.18 35.27 16.17
N GLN A 64 21.11 34.88 16.87
CA GLN A 64 21.04 33.59 17.55
C GLN A 64 21.21 32.46 16.53
N SER A 65 22.11 31.53 16.80
CA SER A 65 22.40 30.35 16.00
C SER A 65 22.28 29.06 16.80
N GLY A 66 21.97 29.16 18.09
CA GLY A 66 21.72 28.03 18.98
C GLY A 66 21.19 28.48 20.32
N LEU A 67 20.42 27.59 20.97
CA LEU A 67 19.84 27.78 22.29
C LEU A 67 19.76 26.43 23.00
N LEU A 68 20.21 26.40 24.24
CA LEU A 68 19.97 25.31 25.17
C LEU A 68 19.32 25.88 26.43
N ASN A 69 18.09 25.44 26.73
CA ASN A 69 17.43 25.75 27.99
C ASN A 69 16.59 24.56 28.47
N GLU A 70 15.83 24.73 29.54
CA GLU A 70 15.03 23.67 30.16
C GLU A 70 14.07 22.96 29.20
N PHE A 71 13.49 23.70 28.25
CA PHE A 71 12.43 23.21 27.38
C PHE A 71 12.78 23.18 25.89
N ARG A 72 13.93 23.77 25.48
CA ARG A 72 14.22 24.03 24.08
C ARG A 72 15.69 23.80 23.75
N THR A 73 15.92 23.06 22.66
CA THR A 73 17.23 22.83 22.07
C THR A 73 17.23 23.31 20.64
N SER A 74 18.08 24.25 20.25
CA SER A 74 18.20 24.63 18.85
C SER A 74 19.64 24.81 18.40
N PHE A 75 19.93 24.42 17.13
CA PHE A 75 21.22 24.68 16.47
C PHE A 75 20.97 24.93 14.97
N GLY A 76 21.40 26.08 14.48
CA GLY A 76 21.28 26.48 13.08
C GLY A 76 20.94 27.96 12.94
N TYR A 77 21.32 28.56 11.81
CA TYR A 77 20.95 29.95 11.52
C TYR A 77 19.44 30.07 11.42
N ASN A 78 18.86 31.02 12.18
CA ASN A 78 17.43 31.26 12.27
C ASN A 78 16.62 30.01 12.67
N SER A 79 17.23 29.04 13.38
CA SER A 79 16.51 27.91 13.95
C SER A 79 15.75 28.39 15.19
N LEU A 80 14.50 27.94 15.29
CA LEU A 80 13.55 28.28 16.34
C LEU A 80 13.25 29.80 16.44
N ASN A 81 11.98 30.13 16.42
CA ASN A 81 11.52 31.49 16.69
C ASN A 81 11.90 31.92 18.13
N PRO A 82 12.67 32.98 18.31
CA PRO A 82 13.04 33.46 19.65
C PRO A 82 11.83 33.82 20.52
N ALA A 83 10.72 34.26 19.92
CA ALA A 83 9.47 34.58 20.60
C ALA A 83 8.55 33.39 20.87
N SER A 84 8.97 32.18 20.51
CA SER A 84 8.18 30.97 20.77
C SER A 84 7.99 30.74 22.26
N THR A 85 6.75 30.44 22.66
CA THR A 85 6.40 30.02 24.03
C THR A 85 6.20 28.51 24.16
N GLY A 86 6.33 27.77 23.06
CA GLY A 86 6.22 26.31 23.05
C GLY A 86 7.30 25.62 23.90
N VAL A 87 6.95 24.47 24.45
CA VAL A 87 7.82 23.63 25.29
C VAL A 87 8.16 22.30 24.60
N GLY A 88 9.27 21.67 25.01
CA GLY A 88 9.67 20.39 24.43
C GLY A 88 10.09 20.51 22.96
N LEU A 89 10.89 21.53 22.61
CA LEU A 89 11.26 21.83 21.22
C LEU A 89 12.69 21.38 20.91
N VAL A 90 12.86 20.67 19.81
CA VAL A 90 14.16 20.38 19.20
C VAL A 90 14.17 20.95 17.78
N ALA A 91 15.07 21.91 17.50
CA ALA A 91 15.21 22.57 16.20
C ALA A 91 16.67 22.53 15.73
N MET A 92 17.00 21.65 14.79
CA MET A 92 18.37 21.49 14.27
C MET A 92 18.40 21.66 12.75
N GLY A 93 18.97 22.76 12.28
CA GLY A 93 19.05 23.10 10.85
C GLY A 93 18.69 24.56 10.58
N VAL A 94 19.10 25.06 9.43
CA VAL A 94 18.77 26.43 9.01
C VAL A 94 17.24 26.57 8.91
N SER A 95 16.69 27.62 9.53
CA SER A 95 15.27 27.97 9.50
C SER A 95 14.31 26.88 10.00
N SER A 96 14.77 25.87 10.73
CA SER A 96 13.89 24.89 11.38
C SER A 96 13.05 25.57 12.47
N LEU A 97 11.74 25.31 12.55
CA LEU A 97 10.78 25.91 13.49
C LEU A 97 10.80 27.46 13.55
N SER A 98 11.23 28.13 12.48
CA SER A 98 11.45 29.58 12.49
C SER A 98 10.18 30.42 12.68
N ALA A 99 9.01 29.88 12.39
CA ALA A 99 7.72 30.56 12.57
C ALA A 99 6.93 30.07 13.82
N ASN A 100 7.46 29.10 14.59
CA ASN A 100 6.71 28.54 15.71
C ASN A 100 6.37 29.60 16.77
N THR A 101 5.11 29.64 17.21
CA THR A 101 4.64 30.56 18.24
C THR A 101 4.32 29.82 19.56
N THR A 102 3.36 28.93 19.56
CA THR A 102 2.89 28.21 20.76
C THR A 102 2.95 26.68 20.62
N GLY A 103 3.25 26.17 19.41
CA GLY A 103 3.35 24.73 19.17
C GLY A 103 4.40 24.08 20.07
N SER A 104 4.04 22.95 20.68
CA SER A 104 4.84 22.25 21.70
C SER A 104 5.12 20.80 21.31
N TYR A 105 6.15 20.20 21.93
CA TYR A 105 6.57 18.82 21.68
C TYR A 105 6.93 18.57 20.21
N LEU A 106 7.77 19.43 19.66
CA LEU A 106 8.18 19.44 18.27
C LEU A 106 9.64 18.98 18.11
N THR A 107 9.87 18.09 17.14
CA THR A 107 11.20 17.73 16.68
C THR A 107 11.36 18.13 15.21
N ALA A 108 12.23 19.07 14.91
CA ALA A 108 12.52 19.54 13.55
C ALA A 108 14.03 19.45 13.27
N ILE A 109 14.43 18.48 12.47
CA ILE A 109 15.83 18.23 12.11
C ILE A 109 15.98 18.30 10.58
N GLY A 110 16.68 19.31 10.10
CA GLY A 110 16.89 19.54 8.67
C GLY A 110 16.66 20.99 8.28
N ASN A 111 17.18 21.39 7.12
CA ASN A 111 16.94 22.72 6.57
C ASN A 111 15.44 22.90 6.33
N ASP A 112 14.85 23.99 6.82
CA ASP A 112 13.42 24.32 6.67
C ASP A 112 12.42 23.27 7.22
N ALA A 113 12.86 22.36 8.09
CA ALA A 113 11.95 21.41 8.74
C ALA A 113 10.96 22.18 9.66
N LEU A 114 9.63 21.93 9.51
CA LEU A 114 8.54 22.64 10.22
C LEU A 114 8.66 24.18 10.16
N ASN A 115 9.20 24.70 9.06
CA ASN A 115 9.51 26.13 8.93
C ASN A 115 8.31 27.04 9.26
N LYS A 116 7.11 26.74 8.73
CA LYS A 116 5.90 27.56 8.89
C LYS A 116 4.98 27.11 10.03
N ASN A 117 5.42 26.18 10.87
CA ASN A 117 4.61 25.78 12.03
C ASN A 117 4.31 26.99 12.92
N THR A 118 3.06 27.16 13.31
CA THR A 118 2.66 28.23 14.25
C THR A 118 2.21 27.68 15.59
N THR A 119 1.12 26.92 15.60
CA THR A 119 0.51 26.36 16.83
C THR A 119 0.44 24.85 16.82
N GLY A 120 0.69 24.19 15.68
CA GLY A 120 0.67 22.73 15.55
C GLY A 120 1.66 22.08 16.53
N SER A 121 1.19 21.07 17.26
CA SER A 121 1.93 20.41 18.33
C SER A 121 2.15 18.92 18.05
N GLN A 122 3.11 18.31 18.76
CA GLN A 122 3.39 16.87 18.69
C GLN A 122 3.75 16.37 17.30
N ASN A 123 4.49 17.20 16.53
CA ASN A 123 4.98 16.85 15.21
C ASN A 123 6.47 16.50 15.25
N THR A 124 6.88 15.50 14.48
CA THR A 124 8.28 15.14 14.25
C THR A 124 8.58 15.26 12.76
N ALA A 125 9.52 16.13 12.39
CA ALA A 125 9.97 16.35 11.01
C ALA A 125 11.49 16.20 10.92
N ILE A 126 11.94 15.22 10.15
CA ILE A 126 13.36 14.93 9.92
C ILE A 126 13.62 14.87 8.42
N GLY A 127 14.36 15.83 7.91
CA GLY A 127 14.70 15.97 6.48
C GLY A 127 14.55 17.39 5.98
N THR A 128 15.15 17.71 4.85
CA THR A 128 15.02 19.01 4.20
C THR A 128 13.58 19.26 3.81
N ALA A 129 13.02 20.41 4.22
CA ALA A 129 11.63 20.83 3.97
C ALA A 129 10.56 19.81 4.43
N ALA A 130 10.89 18.88 5.34
CA ALA A 130 9.90 18.01 5.96
C ALA A 130 8.86 18.84 6.71
N MET A 131 7.57 18.67 6.41
CA MET A 131 6.43 19.46 6.93
C MET A 131 6.61 20.98 6.81
N PHE A 132 7.26 21.44 5.73
CA PHE A 132 7.59 22.85 5.55
C PHE A 132 6.40 23.80 5.78
N ASN A 133 5.24 23.49 5.19
CA ASN A 133 4.04 24.33 5.22
C ASN A 133 3.10 24.01 6.40
N ASN A 134 3.44 23.12 7.31
CA ASN A 134 2.58 22.84 8.46
C ASN A 134 2.34 24.14 9.25
N THR A 135 1.08 24.43 9.56
CA THR A 135 0.74 25.60 10.38
C THR A 135 0.14 25.19 11.72
N ILE A 136 -0.96 24.41 11.66
CA ILE A 136 -1.73 24.00 12.84
C ILE A 136 -1.92 22.47 12.94
N GLY A 137 -1.47 21.70 11.93
CA GLY A 137 -1.56 20.24 11.95
C GLY A 137 -0.79 19.63 13.11
N GLU A 138 -1.34 18.59 13.72
CA GLU A 138 -0.82 17.97 14.94
C GLU A 138 -0.59 16.46 14.75
N TYR A 139 0.25 15.87 15.61
CA TYR A 139 0.50 14.43 15.66
C TYR A 139 0.99 13.84 14.34
N ASN A 140 1.77 14.60 13.55
CA ASN A 140 2.33 14.12 12.29
C ASN A 140 3.78 13.66 12.47
N PHE A 141 4.17 12.63 11.72
CA PHE A 141 5.54 12.15 11.65
C PHE A 141 6.03 12.17 10.20
N ALA A 142 7.06 12.96 9.91
CA ALA A 142 7.68 13.06 8.59
C ALA A 142 9.17 12.74 8.66
N LEU A 143 9.61 11.77 7.84
CA LEU A 143 11.01 11.39 7.71
C LEU A 143 11.39 11.30 6.24
N GLY A 144 12.17 12.25 5.73
CA GLY A 144 12.63 12.32 4.34
C GLY A 144 12.53 13.73 3.76
N ASN A 145 13.25 13.98 2.67
CA ASN A 145 13.14 15.23 1.94
C ASN A 145 11.72 15.42 1.41
N ASP A 146 11.15 16.61 1.62
CA ASP A 146 9.80 16.99 1.17
C ASP A 146 8.67 16.09 1.71
N ALA A 147 8.92 15.23 2.72
CA ALA A 147 7.87 14.44 3.35
C ALA A 147 6.84 15.37 4.01
N LEU A 148 5.53 15.18 3.71
CA LEU A 148 4.42 16.01 4.20
C LEU A 148 4.61 17.52 3.95
N LYS A 149 5.38 17.90 2.93
CA LYS A 149 5.82 19.31 2.72
C LYS A 149 4.68 20.30 2.68
N GLN A 150 3.57 19.98 1.99
CA GLN A 150 2.43 20.88 1.80
C GLN A 150 1.37 20.79 2.91
N ASN A 151 1.60 19.93 3.93
CA ASN A 151 0.63 19.81 5.02
C ASN A 151 0.40 21.18 5.68
N THR A 152 -0.83 21.57 5.84
CA THR A 152 -1.18 22.83 6.53
C THR A 152 -1.87 22.56 7.86
N SER A 153 -2.95 21.79 7.86
CA SER A 153 -3.73 21.45 9.06
C SER A 153 -4.03 19.96 9.19
N GLY A 154 -3.60 19.12 8.24
CA GLY A 154 -3.75 17.67 8.34
C GLY A 154 -3.05 17.11 9.58
N SER A 155 -3.70 16.16 10.26
CA SER A 155 -3.23 15.61 11.53
C SER A 155 -3.18 14.08 11.51
N PHE A 156 -2.37 13.50 12.39
CA PHE A 156 -2.19 12.05 12.52
C PHE A 156 -1.66 11.37 11.25
N ASN A 157 -0.83 12.05 10.45
CA ASN A 157 -0.25 11.49 9.26
C ASN A 157 1.19 10.98 9.51
N VAL A 158 1.56 9.89 8.86
CA VAL A 158 2.91 9.34 8.84
C VAL A 158 3.43 9.37 7.41
N GLY A 159 4.51 10.12 7.15
CA GLY A 159 5.18 10.19 5.85
C GLY A 159 6.66 9.81 5.99
N ILE A 160 7.07 8.66 5.49
CA ILE A 160 8.44 8.16 5.53
C ILE A 160 8.93 7.88 4.11
N GLY A 161 9.91 8.61 3.66
CA GLY A 161 10.48 8.53 2.31
C GLY A 161 10.50 9.89 1.61
N VAL A 162 11.28 9.99 0.54
CA VAL A 162 11.34 11.21 -0.28
C VAL A 162 9.97 11.47 -0.89
N ALA A 163 9.46 12.68 -0.69
CA ALA A 163 8.17 13.14 -1.19
C ALA A 163 6.94 12.29 -0.75
N ALA A 164 7.06 11.49 0.32
CA ALA A 164 5.91 10.79 0.90
C ALA A 164 4.86 11.81 1.39
N LEU A 165 3.58 11.70 0.96
CA LEU A 165 2.49 12.64 1.26
C LEU A 165 2.83 14.10 0.95
N THR A 166 3.71 14.37 -0.01
CA THR A 166 4.21 15.74 -0.24
C THR A 166 3.11 16.75 -0.54
N SER A 167 2.03 16.36 -1.20
CA SER A 167 0.91 17.23 -1.57
C SER A 167 -0.22 17.28 -0.54
N ASN A 168 -0.13 16.53 0.55
CA ASN A 168 -1.19 16.54 1.57
C ASN A 168 -1.34 17.93 2.17
N THR A 169 -2.55 18.45 2.22
CA THR A 169 -2.85 19.76 2.83
C THR A 169 -3.71 19.62 4.09
N LEU A 170 -4.84 18.91 3.97
CA LEU A 170 -5.88 18.80 5.00
C LEU A 170 -6.18 17.35 5.39
N GLY A 171 -5.68 16.35 4.63
CA GLY A 171 -5.93 14.93 4.86
C GLY A 171 -5.39 14.45 6.20
N ASN A 172 -6.16 13.57 6.84
CA ASN A 172 -5.83 13.06 8.18
C ASN A 172 -5.67 11.53 8.17
N ARG A 173 -4.89 11.01 9.12
CA ARG A 173 -4.75 9.57 9.37
C ARG A 173 -4.29 8.78 8.14
N ASN A 174 -3.40 9.38 7.36
CA ASN A 174 -2.75 8.71 6.24
C ASN A 174 -1.39 8.15 6.68
N ILE A 175 -1.03 6.97 6.17
CA ILE A 175 0.30 6.37 6.35
C ILE A 175 0.92 6.18 4.97
N ALA A 176 2.05 6.83 4.73
CA ALA A 176 2.84 6.70 3.52
C ALA A 176 4.27 6.30 3.86
N ILE A 177 4.69 5.14 3.43
CA ILE A 177 6.06 4.64 3.65
C ILE A 177 6.65 4.19 2.31
N GLY A 178 7.61 4.94 1.82
CA GLY A 178 8.27 4.74 0.53
C GLY A 178 8.39 6.04 -0.26
N ASN A 179 9.31 6.09 -1.21
CA ASN A 179 9.45 7.23 -2.11
C ASN A 179 8.16 7.42 -2.92
N ASP A 180 7.69 8.66 -3.01
CA ASP A 180 6.47 9.04 -3.73
C ASP A 180 5.18 8.34 -3.24
N ALA A 181 5.19 7.64 -2.10
CA ALA A 181 3.96 7.04 -1.54
C ALA A 181 2.93 8.12 -1.22
N LEU A 182 1.66 7.96 -1.67
CA LEU A 182 0.56 8.93 -1.51
C LEU A 182 0.91 10.35 -1.95
N LYS A 183 1.84 10.51 -2.90
CA LYS A 183 2.41 11.81 -3.27
C LYS A 183 1.37 12.87 -3.63
N SER A 184 0.37 12.51 -4.42
CA SER A 184 -0.64 13.45 -4.97
C SER A 184 -1.90 13.57 -4.12
N SER A 185 -1.96 12.90 -2.96
CA SER A 185 -3.10 12.99 -2.04
C SER A 185 -3.13 14.38 -1.38
N THR A 186 -4.20 15.11 -1.54
CA THR A 186 -4.30 16.51 -1.06
C THR A 186 -5.11 16.64 0.23
N ASN A 187 -6.35 16.17 0.22
CA ASN A 187 -7.32 16.34 1.32
C ASN A 187 -8.02 15.03 1.71
N LYS A 188 -7.49 13.88 1.28
CA LYS A 188 -8.09 12.58 1.53
C LYS A 188 -7.50 11.93 2.78
N SER A 189 -8.31 11.11 3.44
CA SER A 189 -8.00 10.57 4.75
C SER A 189 -8.07 9.03 4.77
N TYR A 190 -7.47 8.45 5.81
CA TYR A 190 -7.53 7.01 6.09
C TYR A 190 -6.93 6.12 4.98
N ASN A 191 -5.93 6.60 4.26
CA ASN A 191 -5.22 5.81 3.27
C ASN A 191 -3.89 5.29 3.83
N ILE A 192 -3.55 4.06 3.51
CA ILE A 192 -2.27 3.42 3.85
C ILE A 192 -1.56 3.05 2.55
N GLY A 193 -0.42 3.68 2.27
CA GLY A 193 0.43 3.37 1.12
C GLY A 193 1.84 2.97 1.60
N ILE A 194 2.21 1.71 1.45
CA ILE A 194 3.52 1.17 1.84
C ILE A 194 4.20 0.57 0.62
N GLY A 195 5.27 1.17 0.18
CA GLY A 195 6.03 0.81 -1.02
C GLY A 195 6.30 2.03 -1.88
N GLU A 196 7.32 1.95 -2.73
CA GLU A 196 7.61 2.98 -3.73
C GLU A 196 6.38 3.23 -4.61
N SER A 197 5.96 4.48 -4.74
CA SER A 197 4.81 4.91 -5.54
C SER A 197 3.47 4.22 -5.20
N ALA A 198 3.33 3.62 -4.01
CA ALA A 198 2.05 3.08 -3.54
C ALA A 198 1.02 4.23 -3.39
N LEU A 199 -0.17 4.09 -4.01
CA LEU A 199 -1.22 5.13 -4.05
C LEU A 199 -0.73 6.50 -4.55
N LYS A 200 0.32 6.55 -5.37
CA LYS A 200 0.99 7.81 -5.76
C LYS A 200 0.02 8.88 -6.27
N ASN A 201 -0.90 8.52 -7.15
CA ASN A 201 -1.82 9.43 -7.82
C ASN A 201 -3.24 9.41 -7.21
N ASN A 202 -3.38 8.99 -5.96
CA ASN A 202 -4.68 8.96 -5.29
C ASN A 202 -5.13 10.37 -4.88
N THR A 203 -5.97 10.98 -5.69
CA THR A 203 -6.48 12.36 -5.46
C THR A 203 -7.87 12.38 -4.82
N VAL A 204 -8.65 11.30 -4.93
CA VAL A 204 -10.08 11.26 -4.55
C VAL A 204 -10.37 10.13 -3.54
N GLY A 205 -9.69 8.99 -3.65
CA GLY A 205 -10.00 7.79 -2.86
C GLY A 205 -9.69 7.90 -1.37
N GLU A 206 -10.53 7.30 -0.57
CA GLU A 206 -10.38 7.19 0.89
C GLU A 206 -10.49 5.74 1.35
N TYR A 207 -9.95 5.44 2.54
CA TYR A 207 -10.01 4.11 3.16
C TYR A 207 -9.34 3.03 2.31
N ASN A 208 -8.26 3.36 1.59
CA ASN A 208 -7.51 2.39 0.80
C ASN A 208 -6.29 1.89 1.56
N ILE A 209 -5.99 0.60 1.40
CA ILE A 209 -4.76 -0.03 1.89
C ILE A 209 -3.99 -0.57 0.70
N ALA A 210 -2.79 -0.04 0.45
CA ALA A 210 -1.89 -0.48 -0.61
C ALA A 210 -0.52 -0.83 -0.03
N VAL A 211 -0.16 -2.10 -0.09
CA VAL A 211 1.15 -2.59 0.34
C VAL A 211 1.84 -3.27 -0.84
N GLY A 212 2.93 -2.69 -1.29
CA GLY A 212 3.71 -3.16 -2.44
C GLY A 212 4.11 -2.01 -3.37
N SER A 213 5.22 -2.17 -4.07
CA SER A 213 5.69 -1.17 -5.03
C SER A 213 4.67 -0.98 -6.16
N ASN A 214 4.34 0.27 -6.49
CA ASN A 214 3.35 0.67 -7.49
C ASN A 214 1.95 0.04 -7.30
N SER A 215 1.63 -0.44 -6.10
CA SER A 215 0.28 -0.91 -5.79
C SER A 215 -0.69 0.26 -5.81
N MET A 216 -1.83 0.11 -6.49
CA MET A 216 -2.83 1.18 -6.68
C MET A 216 -2.23 2.52 -7.13
N GLU A 217 -1.18 2.52 -7.96
CA GLU A 217 -0.46 3.75 -8.35
C GLU A 217 -1.40 4.84 -8.88
N ASN A 218 -2.41 4.47 -9.69
CA ASN A 218 -3.33 5.39 -10.35
C ASN A 218 -4.76 5.36 -9.75
N ASN A 219 -4.88 5.03 -8.48
CA ASN A 219 -6.18 4.86 -7.83
C ASN A 219 -6.91 6.19 -7.60
N SER A 220 -8.23 6.17 -7.83
CA SER A 220 -9.16 7.20 -7.34
C SER A 220 -10.40 6.59 -6.68
N GLY A 221 -10.52 5.26 -6.66
CA GLY A 221 -11.57 4.53 -5.93
C GLY A 221 -11.31 4.49 -4.42
N SER A 222 -12.30 4.04 -3.68
CA SER A 222 -12.25 3.95 -2.21
C SER A 222 -12.45 2.52 -1.70
N ARG A 223 -12.02 2.26 -0.47
CA ARG A 223 -12.20 0.97 0.24
C ARG A 223 -11.58 -0.22 -0.50
N ASN A 224 -10.46 0.02 -1.20
CA ASN A 224 -9.70 -1.06 -1.83
C ASN A 224 -8.60 -1.55 -0.89
N ASN A 225 -8.44 -2.88 -0.79
CA ASN A 225 -7.43 -3.54 0.02
C ASN A 225 -6.46 -4.31 -0.89
N VAL A 226 -5.21 -3.87 -0.96
CA VAL A 226 -4.22 -4.42 -1.88
C VAL A 226 -2.94 -4.81 -1.15
N LEU A 227 -2.51 -6.05 -1.37
CA LEU A 227 -1.23 -6.57 -0.91
C LEU A 227 -0.50 -7.22 -2.09
N GLY A 228 0.45 -6.50 -2.68
CA GLY A 228 1.26 -7.02 -3.78
C GLY A 228 1.74 -5.94 -4.74
N THR A 229 2.91 -6.19 -5.33
CA THR A 229 3.52 -5.31 -6.31
C THR A 229 2.67 -5.24 -7.59
N PHE A 230 2.48 -4.05 -8.14
CA PHE A 230 1.68 -3.73 -9.31
C PHE A 230 0.20 -4.14 -9.24
N SER A 231 -0.28 -4.59 -8.10
CA SER A 231 -1.68 -5.01 -7.96
C SER A 231 -2.61 -3.79 -7.93
N LEU A 232 -3.74 -3.91 -8.62
CA LEU A 232 -4.76 -2.86 -8.82
C LEU A 232 -4.15 -1.54 -9.35
N ARG A 233 -3.06 -1.62 -10.12
CA ARG A 233 -2.23 -0.46 -10.51
C ARG A 233 -3.00 0.61 -11.27
N ASN A 234 -3.85 0.20 -12.22
CA ASN A 234 -4.54 1.10 -13.14
C ASN A 234 -5.97 1.45 -12.72
N ASN A 235 -6.33 1.21 -11.47
CA ASN A 235 -7.68 1.48 -10.98
C ASN A 235 -7.99 2.98 -11.01
N THR A 236 -9.00 3.36 -11.80
CA THR A 236 -9.40 4.78 -11.89
C THR A 236 -10.48 5.13 -10.87
N SER A 237 -11.57 4.34 -10.80
CA SER A 237 -12.66 4.63 -9.86
C SER A 237 -13.27 3.39 -9.20
N GLY A 238 -12.78 2.19 -9.52
CA GLY A 238 -13.23 0.95 -8.91
C GLY A 238 -13.06 0.97 -7.39
N SER A 239 -14.08 0.53 -6.67
CA SER A 239 -14.12 0.53 -5.21
C SER A 239 -14.43 -0.84 -4.66
N ASP A 240 -14.14 -1.05 -3.36
CA ASP A 240 -14.46 -2.27 -2.65
C ASP A 240 -13.75 -3.53 -3.21
N ASN A 241 -12.58 -3.35 -3.86
CA ASN A 241 -11.79 -4.47 -4.38
C ASN A 241 -10.76 -4.95 -3.36
N THR A 242 -10.55 -6.27 -3.30
CA THR A 242 -9.46 -6.90 -2.56
C THR A 242 -8.53 -7.62 -3.55
N ALA A 243 -7.24 -7.29 -3.55
CA ALA A 243 -6.23 -7.86 -4.44
C ALA A 243 -5.00 -8.31 -3.66
N ILE A 244 -4.67 -9.60 -3.72
CA ILE A 244 -3.54 -10.19 -2.97
C ILE A 244 -2.66 -11.00 -3.92
N GLY A 245 -1.44 -10.53 -4.18
CA GLY A 245 -0.47 -11.20 -5.05
C GLY A 245 0.18 -10.25 -6.05
N TYR A 246 0.93 -10.79 -6.99
CA TYR A 246 1.64 -10.03 -8.02
C TYR A 246 0.73 -9.75 -9.23
N GLU A 247 0.60 -8.48 -9.64
CA GLU A 247 -0.19 -8.02 -10.79
C GLU A 247 -1.67 -8.48 -10.76
N VAL A 248 -2.23 -8.63 -9.56
CA VAL A 248 -3.65 -8.96 -9.39
C VAL A 248 -4.51 -7.74 -9.74
N LEU A 249 -5.58 -7.93 -10.54
CA LEU A 249 -6.46 -6.84 -11.00
C LEU A 249 -5.70 -5.68 -11.66
N TYR A 250 -4.56 -5.97 -12.32
CA TYR A 250 -3.65 -4.97 -12.87
C TYR A 250 -4.33 -3.95 -13.78
N SER A 251 -5.21 -4.41 -14.68
CA SER A 251 -5.88 -3.59 -15.70
C SER A 251 -7.23 -3.01 -15.24
N ASN A 252 -7.62 -3.25 -13.98
CA ASN A 252 -8.91 -2.77 -13.48
C ASN A 252 -9.03 -1.25 -13.60
N THR A 253 -10.15 -0.78 -14.12
CA THR A 253 -10.43 0.65 -14.24
C THR A 253 -11.58 1.08 -13.33
N THR A 254 -12.77 0.53 -13.57
CA THR A 254 -13.98 0.87 -12.82
C THR A 254 -14.64 -0.35 -12.17
N GLY A 255 -14.07 -1.55 -12.36
CA GLY A 255 -14.55 -2.79 -11.75
C GLY A 255 -14.58 -2.68 -10.21
N TYR A 256 -15.60 -3.22 -9.59
CA TYR A 256 -15.88 -3.06 -8.16
C TYR A 256 -16.22 -4.38 -7.46
N SER A 257 -16.04 -4.42 -6.16
CA SER A 257 -16.39 -5.58 -5.33
C SER A 257 -15.76 -6.89 -5.80
N ASN A 258 -14.57 -6.85 -6.39
CA ASN A 258 -13.84 -8.04 -6.78
C ASN A 258 -12.93 -8.51 -5.64
N PHE A 259 -12.86 -9.83 -5.46
CA PHE A 259 -11.89 -10.46 -4.56
C PHE A 259 -10.95 -11.34 -5.40
N ALA A 260 -9.67 -10.94 -5.49
CA ALA A 260 -8.69 -11.61 -6.33
C ALA A 260 -7.43 -11.97 -5.55
N GLY A 261 -6.94 -13.20 -5.71
CA GLY A 261 -5.75 -13.70 -5.01
C GLY A 261 -4.92 -14.65 -5.87
N GLY A 262 -3.61 -14.48 -5.84
CA GLY A 262 -2.66 -15.29 -6.60
C GLY A 262 -1.91 -14.50 -7.67
N TYR A 263 -1.08 -15.17 -8.46
CA TYR A 263 -0.36 -14.56 -9.58
C TYR A 263 -1.32 -14.31 -10.75
N HIS A 264 -1.39 -13.09 -11.29
CA HIS A 264 -2.20 -12.67 -12.44
C HIS A 264 -3.71 -12.99 -12.33
N SER A 265 -4.24 -13.18 -11.13
CA SER A 265 -5.69 -13.35 -10.97
C SER A 265 -6.43 -12.08 -11.39
N LEU A 266 -7.47 -12.21 -12.22
CA LEU A 266 -8.26 -11.09 -12.76
C LEU A 266 -7.40 -10.01 -13.45
N PHE A 267 -6.25 -10.38 -14.01
CA PHE A 267 -5.25 -9.45 -14.57
C PHE A 267 -5.83 -8.45 -15.58
N SER A 268 -6.65 -8.95 -16.52
CA SER A 268 -7.22 -8.15 -17.62
C SER A 268 -8.56 -7.50 -17.27
N ASN A 269 -9.07 -7.67 -16.03
CA ASN A 269 -10.36 -7.10 -15.66
C ASN A 269 -10.35 -5.58 -15.84
N THR A 270 -11.38 -5.04 -16.49
CA THR A 270 -11.50 -3.59 -16.70
C THR A 270 -12.68 -3.01 -15.93
N ILE A 271 -13.89 -3.48 -16.22
CA ILE A 271 -15.12 -2.96 -15.60
C ILE A 271 -15.93 -4.06 -14.88
N GLY A 272 -15.53 -5.34 -15.02
CA GLY A 272 -16.21 -6.47 -14.37
C GLY A 272 -16.27 -6.31 -12.86
N GLY A 273 -17.42 -6.58 -12.25
CA GLY A 273 -17.67 -6.44 -10.83
C GLY A 273 -18.18 -7.73 -10.16
N GLY A 274 -17.98 -7.84 -8.85
CA GLY A 274 -18.47 -8.96 -8.06
C GLY A 274 -17.80 -10.30 -8.36
N ASN A 275 -16.59 -10.31 -8.93
CA ASN A 275 -15.89 -11.55 -9.26
C ASN A 275 -15.01 -12.01 -8.08
N ILE A 276 -14.92 -13.32 -7.90
CA ILE A 276 -13.98 -13.97 -7.00
C ILE A 276 -13.01 -14.82 -7.85
N GLY A 277 -11.73 -14.43 -7.87
CA GLY A 277 -10.67 -15.16 -8.58
C GLY A 277 -9.54 -15.51 -7.60
N ILE A 278 -9.38 -16.78 -7.24
CA ILE A 278 -8.33 -17.25 -6.34
C ILE A 278 -7.57 -18.40 -6.98
N GLY A 279 -6.30 -18.18 -7.23
CA GLY A 279 -5.41 -19.15 -7.84
C GLY A 279 -4.49 -18.52 -8.88
N TYR A 280 -3.49 -19.28 -9.31
CA TYR A 280 -2.63 -18.90 -10.42
C TYR A 280 -3.47 -18.69 -11.69
N GLU A 281 -3.43 -17.49 -12.25
CA GLU A 281 -4.16 -17.11 -13.46
C GLU A 281 -5.68 -17.40 -13.46
N ALA A 282 -6.33 -17.38 -12.29
CA ALA A 282 -7.78 -17.48 -12.21
C ALA A 282 -8.44 -16.23 -12.81
N LEU A 283 -9.40 -16.40 -13.75
CA LEU A 283 -10.10 -15.30 -14.46
C LEU A 283 -9.15 -14.31 -15.16
N THR A 284 -7.96 -14.73 -15.59
CA THR A 284 -6.93 -13.82 -16.13
C THR A 284 -7.42 -12.92 -17.25
N LEU A 285 -8.18 -13.47 -18.21
CA LEU A 285 -8.65 -12.73 -19.39
C LEU A 285 -10.04 -12.09 -19.21
N ASN A 286 -10.62 -12.15 -18.01
CA ASN A 286 -11.89 -11.46 -17.76
C ASN A 286 -11.75 -9.96 -18.02
N THR A 287 -12.65 -9.41 -18.82
CA THR A 287 -12.67 -7.94 -19.08
C THR A 287 -13.89 -7.29 -18.46
N THR A 288 -15.08 -7.75 -18.80
CA THR A 288 -16.36 -7.17 -18.39
C THR A 288 -17.30 -8.16 -17.70
N GLY A 289 -16.89 -9.44 -17.61
CA GLY A 289 -17.69 -10.48 -16.95
C GLY A 289 -17.92 -10.18 -15.47
N ASN A 290 -19.13 -10.47 -14.99
CA ASN A 290 -19.54 -10.14 -13.62
C ASN A 290 -19.96 -11.39 -12.84
N SER A 291 -19.83 -11.34 -11.52
CA SER A 291 -20.37 -12.35 -10.59
C SER A 291 -19.85 -13.77 -10.87
N ASN A 292 -18.60 -13.90 -11.31
CA ASN A 292 -17.97 -15.20 -11.52
C ASN A 292 -17.17 -15.60 -10.27
N VAL A 293 -17.16 -16.90 -9.96
CA VAL A 293 -16.35 -17.50 -8.91
C VAL A 293 -15.37 -18.50 -9.54
N ALA A 294 -14.09 -18.24 -9.44
CA ALA A 294 -13.00 -19.09 -9.90
C ALA A 294 -12.04 -19.42 -8.77
N LEU A 295 -12.02 -20.65 -8.31
CA LEU A 295 -11.12 -21.14 -7.28
C LEU A 295 -10.26 -22.28 -7.83
N GLY A 296 -8.99 -22.03 -8.07
CA GLY A 296 -8.03 -23.02 -8.55
C GLY A 296 -7.11 -22.51 -9.65
N TYR A 297 -6.10 -23.32 -9.94
CA TYR A 297 -5.13 -23.06 -11.02
C TYR A 297 -5.84 -22.93 -12.37
N GLU A 298 -5.72 -21.79 -13.05
CA GLU A 298 -6.32 -21.49 -14.36
C GLU A 298 -7.84 -21.71 -14.44
N SER A 299 -8.57 -21.66 -13.32
CA SER A 299 -10.04 -21.73 -13.34
C SER A 299 -10.59 -20.50 -14.05
N LEU A 300 -11.53 -20.69 -15.02
CA LEU A 300 -12.14 -19.63 -15.83
C LEU A 300 -11.12 -18.71 -16.53
N LYS A 301 -9.92 -19.20 -16.83
CA LYS A 301 -8.82 -18.38 -17.36
C LYS A 301 -9.18 -17.54 -18.56
N ASN A 302 -9.87 -18.14 -19.56
CA ASN A 302 -10.21 -17.49 -20.83
C ASN A 302 -11.56 -16.74 -20.80
N ASN A 303 -12.19 -16.63 -19.63
CA ASN A 303 -13.42 -15.85 -19.50
C ASN A 303 -13.19 -14.42 -19.94
N THR A 304 -14.04 -13.90 -20.82
CA THR A 304 -13.93 -12.50 -21.26
C THR A 304 -15.11 -11.66 -20.77
N THR A 305 -16.33 -12.08 -21.10
CA THR A 305 -17.55 -11.33 -20.82
C THR A 305 -18.63 -12.17 -20.15
N ALA A 306 -18.37 -13.48 -19.94
CA ALA A 306 -19.35 -14.35 -19.31
C ALA A 306 -19.61 -13.95 -17.84
N TYR A 307 -20.79 -14.29 -17.37
CA TYR A 307 -21.28 -13.92 -16.04
C TYR A 307 -21.87 -15.12 -15.29
N SER A 308 -21.88 -15.03 -13.97
CA SER A 308 -22.52 -15.98 -13.06
C SER A 308 -22.00 -17.42 -13.22
N ASN A 309 -20.73 -17.61 -13.55
CA ASN A 309 -20.10 -18.93 -13.58
C ASN A 309 -19.44 -19.24 -12.23
N ILE A 310 -19.51 -20.52 -11.83
CA ILE A 310 -18.78 -21.05 -10.67
C ILE A 310 -17.84 -22.15 -11.14
N GLY A 311 -16.53 -21.93 -11.04
CA GLY A 311 -15.49 -22.90 -11.39
C GLY A 311 -14.60 -23.17 -10.17
N ILE A 312 -14.63 -24.39 -9.63
CA ILE A 312 -13.80 -24.79 -8.47
C ILE A 312 -13.00 -26.05 -8.83
N GLY A 313 -11.69 -25.88 -8.95
CA GLY A 313 -10.75 -26.94 -9.29
C GLY A 313 -9.73 -26.52 -10.35
N PHE A 314 -8.79 -27.41 -10.64
CA PHE A 314 -7.78 -27.25 -11.69
C PHE A 314 -8.44 -27.14 -13.07
N GLN A 315 -8.19 -26.05 -13.79
CA GLN A 315 -8.68 -25.79 -15.16
C GLN A 315 -10.19 -26.00 -15.37
N THR A 316 -11.01 -25.76 -14.36
CA THR A 316 -12.47 -25.74 -14.51
C THR A 316 -12.91 -24.59 -15.42
N LEU A 317 -13.86 -24.85 -16.37
CA LEU A 317 -14.37 -23.81 -17.28
C LEU A 317 -13.25 -23.04 -18.01
N PHE A 318 -12.10 -23.69 -18.22
CA PHE A 318 -10.87 -23.05 -18.73
C PHE A 318 -11.08 -22.25 -20.01
N SER A 319 -11.83 -22.83 -20.98
CA SER A 319 -12.03 -22.22 -22.31
C SER A 319 -13.28 -21.35 -22.41
N THR A 320 -14.01 -21.14 -21.32
CA THR A 320 -15.22 -20.32 -21.33
C THR A 320 -14.89 -18.88 -21.76
N THR A 321 -15.65 -18.35 -22.69
CA THR A 321 -15.50 -16.97 -23.18
C THR A 321 -16.74 -16.13 -22.87
N THR A 322 -17.91 -16.57 -23.34
CA THR A 322 -19.20 -15.85 -23.22
C THR A 322 -20.33 -16.69 -22.62
N GLY A 323 -20.11 -18.01 -22.39
CA GLY A 323 -21.08 -18.90 -21.75
C GLY A 323 -21.28 -18.55 -20.28
N GLY A 324 -22.50 -18.24 -19.85
CA GLY A 324 -22.84 -17.87 -18.49
C GLY A 324 -23.68 -18.91 -17.75
N GLY A 325 -23.79 -18.73 -16.41
CA GLY A 325 -24.65 -19.60 -15.59
C GLY A 325 -24.13 -21.02 -15.35
N ASN A 326 -22.86 -21.31 -15.64
CA ASN A 326 -22.34 -22.68 -15.49
C ASN A 326 -21.78 -22.90 -14.07
N ILE A 327 -21.97 -24.10 -13.54
CA ILE A 327 -21.40 -24.57 -12.29
C ILE A 327 -20.49 -25.77 -12.56
N ALA A 328 -19.19 -25.64 -12.27
CA ALA A 328 -18.22 -26.71 -12.47
C ALA A 328 -17.40 -26.93 -11.19
N LEU A 329 -17.52 -28.11 -10.58
CA LEU A 329 -16.75 -28.53 -9.42
C LEU A 329 -15.97 -29.81 -9.76
N GLY A 330 -14.65 -29.74 -9.71
CA GLY A 330 -13.73 -30.84 -10.00
C GLY A 330 -12.74 -30.49 -11.10
N ALA A 331 -11.56 -31.12 -11.08
CA ALA A 331 -10.54 -30.84 -12.08
C ALA A 331 -11.09 -31.12 -13.50
N GLU A 332 -10.81 -30.19 -14.42
CA GLU A 332 -11.19 -30.24 -15.83
C GLU A 332 -12.71 -30.31 -16.11
N ALA A 333 -13.58 -30.09 -15.12
CA ALA A 333 -15.00 -29.99 -15.34
C ALA A 333 -15.33 -28.82 -16.27
N LEU A 334 -16.12 -29.07 -17.34
CA LEU A 334 -16.46 -28.09 -18.39
C LEU A 334 -15.25 -27.42 -19.04
N LYS A 335 -14.10 -28.07 -19.10
CA LYS A 335 -12.81 -27.44 -19.52
C LYS A 335 -12.87 -26.77 -20.88
N THR A 336 -13.52 -27.40 -21.88
CA THR A 336 -13.57 -26.86 -23.24
C THR A 336 -14.83 -26.05 -23.55
N ASN A 337 -15.71 -25.85 -22.57
CA ASN A 337 -16.89 -25.03 -22.76
C ASN A 337 -16.52 -23.62 -23.21
N THR A 338 -17.07 -23.15 -24.31
CA THR A 338 -16.79 -21.77 -24.79
C THR A 338 -18.00 -20.85 -24.62
N VAL A 339 -19.14 -21.27 -25.17
CA VAL A 339 -20.38 -20.47 -25.20
C VAL A 339 -21.57 -21.17 -24.54
N GLY A 340 -21.40 -22.44 -24.15
CA GLY A 340 -22.46 -23.22 -23.48
C GLY A 340 -22.89 -22.58 -22.17
N ARG A 341 -24.20 -22.63 -21.88
CA ARG A 341 -24.81 -21.97 -20.73
C ARG A 341 -25.58 -22.92 -19.84
N ASP A 342 -25.72 -22.50 -18.57
CA ASP A 342 -26.61 -23.18 -17.62
C ASP A 342 -26.32 -24.68 -17.47
N ASN A 343 -25.03 -25.06 -17.53
CA ASN A 343 -24.58 -26.43 -17.30
C ASN A 343 -24.10 -26.61 -15.85
N ILE A 344 -24.38 -27.79 -15.30
CA ILE A 344 -23.89 -28.22 -14.00
C ILE A 344 -22.99 -29.44 -14.16
N ALA A 345 -21.73 -29.35 -13.77
CA ALA A 345 -20.72 -30.40 -13.87
C ALA A 345 -20.05 -30.64 -12.50
N LEU A 346 -20.33 -31.80 -11.91
CA LEU A 346 -19.82 -32.16 -10.58
C LEU A 346 -18.96 -33.43 -10.66
N GLY A 347 -17.65 -33.29 -10.59
CA GLY A 347 -16.66 -34.37 -10.59
C GLY A 347 -15.54 -34.18 -11.59
N LEU A 348 -14.51 -35.01 -11.47
CA LEU A 348 -13.34 -35.01 -12.36
C LEU A 348 -13.74 -35.30 -13.80
N ASN A 349 -13.28 -34.51 -14.76
CA ASN A 349 -13.53 -34.62 -16.19
C ASN A 349 -15.02 -34.63 -16.59
N THR A 350 -15.90 -34.06 -15.81
CA THR A 350 -17.34 -34.00 -16.11
C THR A 350 -17.61 -32.96 -17.19
N LEU A 351 -18.35 -33.33 -18.27
CA LEU A 351 -18.64 -32.44 -19.40
C LEU A 351 -17.40 -31.81 -20.04
N THR A 352 -16.23 -32.44 -19.97
CA THR A 352 -14.94 -31.83 -20.37
C THR A 352 -14.98 -31.34 -21.81
N LYS A 353 -15.57 -32.06 -22.75
CA LYS A 353 -15.61 -31.71 -24.18
C LYS A 353 -16.86 -30.92 -24.61
N ASN A 354 -17.69 -30.49 -23.67
CA ASN A 354 -18.83 -29.63 -24.01
C ASN A 354 -18.32 -28.28 -24.53
N ILE A 355 -18.63 -27.94 -25.77
CA ILE A 355 -18.22 -26.67 -26.40
C ILE A 355 -19.33 -25.64 -26.30
N ASN A 356 -20.57 -26.03 -26.71
CA ASN A 356 -21.72 -25.15 -26.86
C ASN A 356 -23.03 -25.73 -26.34
N GLY A 357 -22.99 -26.96 -25.80
CA GLY A 357 -24.20 -27.59 -25.21
C GLY A 357 -24.69 -26.82 -23.98
N ASN A 358 -26.00 -26.73 -23.84
CA ASN A 358 -26.67 -25.99 -22.79
C ASN A 358 -27.55 -26.91 -21.93
N TYR A 359 -27.82 -26.46 -20.68
CA TYR A 359 -28.78 -27.12 -19.79
C TYR A 359 -28.46 -28.60 -19.51
N ASN A 360 -27.16 -28.95 -19.44
CA ASN A 360 -26.74 -30.29 -19.07
C ASN A 360 -26.48 -30.37 -17.56
N PHE A 361 -26.90 -31.43 -16.92
CA PHE A 361 -26.56 -31.77 -15.56
C PHE A 361 -25.75 -33.07 -15.52
N ALA A 362 -24.50 -33.02 -15.14
CA ALA A 362 -23.63 -34.18 -15.06
C ALA A 362 -22.97 -34.26 -13.68
N ALA A 363 -23.06 -35.43 -13.05
CA ALA A 363 -22.44 -35.69 -11.75
C ALA A 363 -21.76 -37.06 -11.72
N GLY A 364 -20.46 -37.09 -11.48
CA GLY A 364 -19.65 -38.31 -11.43
C GLY A 364 -18.40 -38.24 -12.30
N PHE A 365 -17.44 -39.11 -12.05
CA PHE A 365 -16.22 -39.22 -12.85
C PHE A 365 -16.54 -39.51 -14.33
N ASN A 366 -16.04 -38.69 -15.26
CA ASN A 366 -16.25 -38.79 -16.69
C ASN A 366 -17.75 -38.82 -17.15
N ALA A 367 -18.67 -38.36 -16.34
CA ALA A 367 -20.07 -38.24 -16.76
C ALA A 367 -20.17 -37.21 -17.90
N LEU A 368 -20.84 -37.57 -19.01
CA LEU A 368 -20.98 -36.75 -20.23
C LEU A 368 -19.61 -36.23 -20.77
N LEU A 369 -18.53 -36.97 -20.62
CA LEU A 369 -17.17 -36.52 -20.99
C LEU A 369 -17.08 -35.95 -22.41
N ASN A 370 -17.69 -36.66 -23.41
CA ASN A 370 -17.59 -36.31 -24.82
C ASN A 370 -18.77 -35.47 -25.34
N ASN A 371 -19.70 -35.07 -24.50
CA ASN A 371 -20.95 -34.42 -24.88
C ASN A 371 -20.72 -33.03 -25.50
N THR A 372 -21.42 -32.76 -26.60
CA THR A 372 -21.54 -31.42 -27.19
C THR A 372 -23.00 -30.97 -27.33
N ALA A 373 -23.95 -31.84 -26.99
CA ALA A 373 -25.39 -31.59 -27.10
C ALA A 373 -25.97 -30.96 -25.82
N SER A 374 -27.27 -30.69 -25.86
CA SER A 374 -27.98 -29.99 -24.77
C SER A 374 -28.99 -30.90 -24.07
N ASN A 375 -29.47 -30.45 -22.90
CA ASN A 375 -30.58 -31.04 -22.16
C ASN A 375 -30.33 -32.48 -21.67
N ASN A 376 -29.11 -32.89 -21.42
CA ASN A 376 -28.80 -34.22 -20.89
C ASN A 376 -28.64 -34.20 -19.37
N ILE A 377 -29.12 -35.24 -18.71
CA ILE A 377 -28.90 -35.53 -17.30
C ILE A 377 -28.11 -36.83 -17.18
N ALA A 378 -26.93 -36.80 -16.58
CA ALA A 378 -26.07 -37.95 -16.35
C ALA A 378 -25.53 -37.97 -14.93
N ILE A 379 -25.99 -38.89 -14.11
CA ILE A 379 -25.55 -39.04 -12.73
C ILE A 379 -24.98 -40.44 -12.52
N GLY A 380 -23.70 -40.55 -12.24
CA GLY A 380 -23.00 -41.79 -12.02
C GLY A 380 -21.63 -41.86 -12.68
N TYR A 381 -20.81 -42.81 -12.23
CA TYR A 381 -19.49 -43.05 -12.80
C TYR A 381 -19.60 -43.46 -14.29
N VAL A 382 -18.94 -42.74 -15.19
CA VAL A 382 -18.92 -42.87 -16.65
C VAL A 382 -20.33 -42.95 -17.31
N SER A 383 -21.33 -42.34 -16.71
CA SER A 383 -22.66 -42.22 -17.26
C SER A 383 -22.65 -41.38 -18.54
N GLN A 384 -23.23 -41.85 -19.64
CA GLN A 384 -23.27 -41.22 -20.98
C GLN A 384 -21.88 -40.74 -21.49
N THR A 385 -20.81 -41.46 -21.17
CA THR A 385 -19.44 -41.01 -21.49
C THR A 385 -19.21 -40.86 -23.00
N ALA A 386 -19.76 -41.71 -23.83
CA ALA A 386 -19.59 -41.68 -25.28
C ALA A 386 -20.54 -40.71 -26.00
N ASN A 387 -21.48 -40.08 -25.29
CA ASN A 387 -22.47 -39.19 -25.91
C ASN A 387 -21.77 -38.02 -26.62
N THR A 388 -22.08 -37.82 -27.88
CA THR A 388 -21.55 -36.68 -28.65
C THR A 388 -22.68 -35.74 -29.05
N ALA A 389 -23.71 -36.23 -29.76
CA ALA A 389 -24.79 -35.42 -30.29
C ALA A 389 -26.18 -35.79 -29.73
N GLY A 390 -26.30 -36.85 -28.92
CA GLY A 390 -27.55 -37.22 -28.27
C GLY A 390 -28.03 -36.18 -27.28
N TYR A 391 -29.28 -35.79 -27.34
CA TYR A 391 -29.89 -34.74 -26.50
C TYR A 391 -31.10 -35.27 -25.72
N SER A 392 -31.47 -34.56 -24.68
CA SER A 392 -32.66 -34.89 -23.86
C SER A 392 -32.63 -36.30 -23.26
N ASN A 393 -31.45 -36.81 -22.93
CA ASN A 393 -31.30 -38.11 -22.28
C ASN A 393 -31.22 -37.97 -20.77
N ILE A 394 -31.83 -38.88 -20.04
CA ILE A 394 -31.72 -39.01 -18.58
C ILE A 394 -31.03 -40.34 -18.25
N SER A 395 -29.94 -40.30 -17.55
CA SER A 395 -29.19 -41.48 -17.10
C SER A 395 -28.80 -41.39 -15.63
N LEU A 396 -29.22 -42.38 -14.84
CA LEU A 396 -28.92 -42.42 -13.41
C LEU A 396 -28.39 -43.82 -13.01
N GLY A 397 -27.11 -43.88 -12.70
CA GLY A 397 -26.44 -45.12 -12.28
C GLY A 397 -25.04 -45.28 -12.86
N PHE A 398 -24.32 -46.29 -12.39
CA PHE A 398 -22.98 -46.66 -12.85
C PHE A 398 -23.03 -47.12 -14.31
N GLN A 399 -22.24 -46.53 -15.22
CA GLN A 399 -22.14 -46.87 -16.64
C GLN A 399 -23.49 -46.88 -17.40
N THR A 400 -24.43 -46.06 -16.99
CA THR A 400 -25.76 -45.96 -17.64
C THR A 400 -25.61 -45.22 -18.98
N LEU A 401 -26.24 -45.74 -20.07
CA LEU A 401 -26.15 -45.18 -21.43
C LEU A 401 -24.70 -44.94 -21.88
N MET A 402 -23.74 -45.72 -21.43
CA MET A 402 -22.31 -45.45 -21.60
C MET A 402 -21.91 -45.38 -23.09
N ALA A 403 -22.41 -46.26 -23.93
CA ALA A 403 -22.08 -46.31 -25.36
C ALA A 403 -22.95 -45.41 -26.26
N ASN A 404 -23.95 -44.70 -25.71
CA ASN A 404 -24.82 -43.83 -26.51
C ASN A 404 -24.01 -42.71 -27.16
N THR A 405 -24.15 -42.52 -28.46
CA THR A 405 -23.46 -41.48 -29.21
C THR A 405 -24.41 -40.40 -29.73
N THR A 406 -25.53 -40.79 -30.35
CA THR A 406 -26.47 -39.87 -30.98
C THR A 406 -27.92 -40.09 -30.55
N GLY A 407 -28.22 -41.16 -29.80
CA GLY A 407 -29.56 -41.45 -29.30
C GLY A 407 -30.11 -40.32 -28.43
N TYR A 408 -31.38 -40.01 -28.55
CA TYR A 408 -32.06 -38.91 -27.87
C TYR A 408 -33.34 -39.36 -27.16
N ASN A 409 -33.83 -38.57 -26.20
CA ASN A 409 -35.05 -38.84 -25.42
C ASN A 409 -35.04 -40.18 -24.67
N ASN A 410 -33.87 -40.70 -24.34
CA ASN A 410 -33.75 -41.94 -23.58
C ASN A 410 -33.83 -41.68 -22.08
N THR A 411 -34.55 -42.52 -21.35
CA THR A 411 -34.51 -42.57 -19.87
C THR A 411 -33.95 -43.90 -19.43
N SER A 412 -32.86 -43.90 -18.69
CA SER A 412 -32.15 -45.09 -18.25
C SER A 412 -31.75 -44.96 -16.77
N ILE A 413 -32.22 -45.90 -15.93
CA ILE A 413 -31.97 -45.90 -14.50
C ILE A 413 -31.48 -47.28 -14.06
N GLY A 414 -30.40 -47.33 -13.28
CA GLY A 414 -29.85 -48.56 -12.73
C GLY A 414 -28.43 -48.88 -13.20
N TYR A 415 -27.79 -49.84 -12.58
CA TYR A 415 -26.45 -50.30 -12.91
C TYR A 415 -26.39 -50.83 -14.36
N GLN A 416 -25.53 -50.25 -15.21
CA GLN A 416 -25.33 -50.62 -16.61
C GLN A 416 -26.62 -50.69 -17.48
N SER A 417 -27.66 -49.97 -17.08
CA SER A 417 -28.90 -49.88 -17.89
C SER A 417 -28.61 -49.22 -19.22
N LEU A 418 -29.13 -49.79 -20.32
CA LEU A 418 -28.91 -49.38 -21.72
C LEU A 418 -27.39 -49.20 -22.04
N LEU A 419 -26.51 -50.02 -21.45
CA LEU A 419 -25.05 -49.92 -21.56
C LEU A 419 -24.57 -49.84 -23.03
N ASN A 420 -25.08 -50.65 -23.89
CA ASN A 420 -24.67 -50.81 -25.30
C ASN A 420 -25.60 -50.07 -26.29
N ASN A 421 -26.55 -49.28 -25.83
CA ASN A 421 -27.37 -48.44 -26.71
C ASN A 421 -26.49 -47.38 -27.38
N THR A 422 -26.55 -47.25 -28.71
CA THR A 422 -25.69 -46.30 -29.46
C THR A 422 -26.48 -45.19 -30.14
N THR A 423 -27.64 -45.46 -30.68
CA THR A 423 -28.36 -44.54 -31.58
C THR A 423 -29.87 -44.39 -31.30
N GLY A 424 -30.46 -45.19 -30.47
CA GLY A 424 -31.92 -45.17 -30.26
C GLY A 424 -32.33 -45.31 -28.81
#